data_593f7b071c2c3c50e5a776476fbaa871
#
_entry.id   593f7b071c2c3c50e5a776476fbaa871
#
_cell.length_a   1.000
_cell.length_b   1.000
_cell.length_c   1.000
_cell.angle_alpha   90.00
_cell.angle_beta   90.00
_cell.angle_gamma   90.00
#
_symmetry.space_group_name_H-M   'P 1'
#
loop_
_entity.id
_entity.type
_entity.pdbx_description
1 polymer ?
#
loop_
_entity_poly.entity_id
_entity_poly.type
_entity_poly.pdbx_seq_one_letter_code
_entity_poly.pdbx_strand_id
1 'polypeptide(L)'
;MPVRRLLAPDAPAFREIRLEGLRDYPDAFGASMREEAAMPLASFEQNLDRGFVLGGDMPDGQLGGVAGLRFNETDRTRHKAWLWGMYVRPPARGTGLAASLITGIVDEARGKVEEVVLTVGDHNAAAIARYRSMGFEACGVEHRALKVGEIYVNDLMMSFRF
;
A
#
# COMPACT_ATOMS: atom_id res chain seq x y z
N MET A 1 -1.77 -11.24 12.91
CA MET A 1 -2.76 -10.26 13.42
C MET A 1 -3.93 -10.21 12.45
N PRO A 2 -5.17 -10.15 12.94
CA PRO A 2 -6.34 -10.03 12.06
C PRO A 2 -6.31 -8.69 11.32
N VAL A 3 -6.79 -8.71 10.09
CA VAL A 3 -6.97 -7.52 9.26
C VAL A 3 -8.45 -7.35 8.94
N ARG A 4 -8.88 -6.09 8.79
CA ARG A 4 -10.27 -5.74 8.45
C ARG A 4 -10.30 -4.65 7.40
N ARG A 5 -11.39 -4.56 6.67
CA ARG A 5 -11.63 -3.44 5.76
C ARG A 5 -11.83 -2.16 6.58
N LEU A 6 -11.17 -1.08 6.17
CA LEU A 6 -11.39 0.25 6.69
C LEU A 6 -12.54 0.93 5.93
N LEU A 7 -13.36 1.66 6.66
CA LEU A 7 -14.52 2.41 6.16
C LEU A 7 -14.42 3.88 6.59
N ALA A 8 -15.34 4.74 6.12
CA ALA A 8 -15.31 6.17 6.42
C ALA A 8 -15.08 6.51 7.92
N PRO A 9 -15.67 5.83 8.92
CA PRO A 9 -15.38 6.10 10.33
C PRO A 9 -13.93 5.90 10.75
N ASP A 10 -13.15 5.10 9.99
CA ASP A 10 -11.73 4.85 10.23
C ASP A 10 -10.82 5.96 9.65
N ALA A 11 -11.37 6.93 8.92
CA ALA A 11 -10.59 7.94 8.22
C ALA A 11 -9.62 8.74 9.12
N PRO A 12 -9.96 9.11 10.36
CA PRO A 12 -9.00 9.77 11.25
C PRO A 12 -7.75 8.91 11.52
N ALA A 13 -7.94 7.63 11.88
CA ALA A 13 -6.85 6.70 12.14
C ALA A 13 -6.07 6.36 10.85
N PHE A 14 -6.77 6.20 9.74
CA PHE A 14 -6.14 5.98 8.43
C PHE A 14 -5.28 7.19 8.00
N ARG A 15 -5.80 8.41 8.15
CA ARG A 15 -5.04 9.64 7.86
C ARG A 15 -3.77 9.71 8.72
N GLU A 16 -3.88 9.42 10.01
CA GLU A 16 -2.75 9.44 10.93
C GLU A 16 -1.62 8.49 10.48
N ILE A 17 -1.94 7.20 10.30
CA ILE A 17 -0.93 6.20 9.90
C ILE A 17 -0.37 6.46 8.50
N ARG A 18 -1.20 6.99 7.59
CA ARG A 18 -0.79 7.36 6.24
C ARG A 18 0.24 8.49 6.26
N LEU A 19 -0.04 9.57 6.98
CA LEU A 19 0.88 10.71 7.12
C LEU A 19 2.17 10.34 7.86
N GLU A 20 2.08 9.43 8.85
CA GLU A 20 3.26 8.89 9.51
C GLU A 20 4.18 8.16 8.50
N GLY A 21 3.64 7.27 7.68
CA GLY A 21 4.41 6.56 6.67
C GLY A 21 5.08 7.51 5.66
N LEU A 22 4.34 8.50 5.17
CA LEU A 22 4.86 9.50 4.22
C LEU A 22 5.95 10.38 4.82
N ARG A 23 5.84 10.74 6.11
CA ARG A 23 6.84 11.53 6.82
C ARG A 23 8.13 10.72 7.05
N ASP A 24 7.98 9.49 7.52
CA ASP A 24 9.11 8.68 7.99
C ASP A 24 9.83 7.95 6.85
N TYR A 25 9.14 7.73 5.73
CA TYR A 25 9.66 7.02 4.54
C TYR A 25 9.27 7.75 3.25
N PRO A 26 9.73 8.99 3.04
CA PRO A 26 9.31 9.81 1.89
C PRO A 26 9.71 9.24 0.52
N ASP A 27 10.71 8.38 0.49
CA ASP A 27 11.20 7.68 -0.70
C ASP A 27 10.47 6.35 -1.01
N ALA A 28 9.53 5.95 -0.15
CA ALA A 28 8.75 4.73 -0.33
C ALA A 28 7.38 4.96 -1.00
N PHE A 29 6.98 6.22 -1.23
CA PHE A 29 5.64 6.56 -1.70
C PHE A 29 5.67 7.60 -2.81
N GLY A 30 4.78 7.45 -3.79
CA GLY A 30 4.61 8.44 -4.87
C GLY A 30 3.91 9.73 -4.43
N ALA A 31 3.16 9.71 -3.31
CA ALA A 31 2.54 10.89 -2.73
C ALA A 31 3.47 11.56 -1.71
N SER A 32 3.37 12.88 -1.57
CA SER A 32 4.12 13.61 -0.56
C SER A 32 3.31 13.86 0.72
N MET A 33 4.01 13.87 1.86
CA MET A 33 3.39 14.20 3.15
C MET A 33 2.72 15.58 3.12
N ARG A 34 3.35 16.57 2.47
CA ARG A 34 2.81 17.94 2.36
C ARG A 34 1.48 17.98 1.61
N GLU A 35 1.37 17.24 0.50
CA GLU A 35 0.15 17.20 -0.31
C GLU A 35 -0.99 16.52 0.44
N GLU A 36 -0.75 15.33 0.99
CA GLU A 36 -1.78 14.60 1.72
C GLU A 36 -2.17 15.27 3.04
N ALA A 37 -1.23 15.91 3.76
CA ALA A 37 -1.57 16.65 4.98
C ALA A 37 -2.49 17.85 4.73
N ALA A 38 -2.43 18.44 3.54
CA ALA A 38 -3.31 19.54 3.13
C ALA A 38 -4.73 19.08 2.74
N MET A 39 -4.94 17.77 2.55
CA MET A 39 -6.25 17.22 2.18
C MET A 39 -7.21 17.25 3.38
N PRO A 40 -8.49 17.62 3.17
CA PRO A 40 -9.50 17.54 4.23
C PRO A 40 -9.80 16.08 4.60
N LEU A 41 -10.25 15.85 5.83
CA LEU A 41 -10.62 14.51 6.31
C LEU A 41 -11.65 13.82 5.39
N ALA A 42 -12.60 14.58 4.85
CA ALA A 42 -13.60 14.09 3.90
C ALA A 42 -12.99 13.40 2.66
N SER A 43 -11.79 13.80 2.24
CA SER A 43 -11.08 13.11 1.14
C SER A 43 -10.64 11.70 1.53
N PHE A 44 -10.20 11.52 2.77
CA PHE A 44 -9.84 10.20 3.31
C PHE A 44 -11.09 9.32 3.50
N GLU A 45 -12.19 9.88 3.99
CA GLU A 45 -13.49 9.19 4.08
C GLU A 45 -13.93 8.67 2.71
N GLN A 46 -13.93 9.53 1.69
CA GLN A 46 -14.29 9.14 0.32
C GLN A 46 -13.36 8.08 -0.27
N ASN A 47 -12.06 8.16 0.01
CA ASN A 47 -11.10 7.17 -0.44
C ASN A 47 -11.36 5.79 0.18
N LEU A 48 -11.75 5.73 1.45
CA LEU A 48 -12.11 4.49 2.12
C LEU A 48 -13.44 3.91 1.60
N ASP A 49 -14.43 4.74 1.34
CA ASP A 49 -15.74 4.31 0.85
C ASP A 49 -15.69 3.80 -0.60
N ARG A 50 -14.93 4.49 -1.47
CA ARG A 50 -14.82 4.14 -2.90
C ARG A 50 -13.75 3.10 -3.19
N GLY A 51 -12.73 3.02 -2.34
CA GLY A 51 -11.61 2.11 -2.48
C GLY A 51 -11.76 0.85 -1.63
N PHE A 52 -10.73 0.02 -1.71
CA PHE A 52 -10.57 -1.11 -0.81
C PHE A 52 -9.27 -0.93 -0.04
N VAL A 53 -9.38 -0.67 1.26
CA VAL A 53 -8.22 -0.51 2.15
C VAL A 53 -8.38 -1.46 3.33
N LEU A 54 -7.34 -2.21 3.62
CA LEU A 54 -7.24 -3.06 4.81
C LEU A 54 -6.39 -2.37 5.88
N GLY A 55 -6.79 -2.54 7.12
CA GLY A 55 -6.02 -2.18 8.29
C GLY A 55 -5.91 -3.33 9.27
N GLY A 56 -4.84 -3.38 10.03
CA GLY A 56 -4.68 -4.31 11.14
C GLY A 56 -4.45 -3.55 12.43
N ASP A 57 -5.25 -3.85 13.44
CA ASP A 57 -5.21 -3.17 14.73
C ASP A 57 -4.15 -3.80 15.65
N MET A 58 -3.41 -2.97 16.39
CA MET A 58 -2.55 -3.37 17.49
C MET A 58 -3.38 -3.65 18.76
N PRO A 59 -2.79 -4.29 19.78
CA PRO A 59 -3.50 -4.56 21.05
C PRO A 59 -4.04 -3.32 21.76
N ASP A 60 -3.46 -2.16 21.52
CA ASP A 60 -3.89 -0.86 22.07
C ASP A 60 -5.04 -0.22 21.24
N GLY A 61 -5.49 -0.87 20.20
CA GLY A 61 -6.57 -0.40 19.32
C GLY A 61 -6.13 0.59 18.23
N GLN A 62 -4.84 0.94 18.16
CA GLN A 62 -4.33 1.76 17.07
C GLN A 62 -4.06 0.91 15.81
N LEU A 63 -4.16 1.52 14.64
CA LEU A 63 -3.76 0.86 13.40
C LEU A 63 -2.25 0.59 13.40
N GLY A 64 -1.87 -0.68 13.31
CA GLY A 64 -0.48 -1.12 13.20
C GLY A 64 0.03 -1.19 11.78
N GLY A 65 -0.86 -1.27 10.80
CA GLY A 65 -0.52 -1.30 9.38
C GLY A 65 -1.73 -1.16 8.47
N VAL A 66 -1.48 -0.76 7.23
CA VAL A 66 -2.49 -0.56 6.19
C VAL A 66 -1.98 -1.02 4.83
N ALA A 67 -2.90 -1.39 3.95
CA ALA A 67 -2.65 -1.65 2.53
C ALA A 67 -3.91 -1.36 1.72
N GLY A 68 -3.77 -0.72 0.56
CA GLY A 68 -4.87 -0.43 -0.35
C GLY A 68 -4.83 -1.26 -1.62
N LEU A 69 -5.99 -1.50 -2.21
CA LEU A 69 -6.18 -2.09 -3.53
C LEU A 69 -6.99 -1.14 -4.40
N ARG A 70 -6.51 -0.89 -5.60
CA ARG A 70 -7.20 -0.09 -6.62
C ARG A 70 -7.32 -0.89 -7.91
N PHE A 71 -8.54 -1.08 -8.38
CA PHE A 71 -8.83 -1.70 -9.66
C PHE A 71 -8.64 -0.69 -10.79
N ASN A 72 -8.08 -1.12 -11.91
CA ASN A 72 -8.06 -0.33 -13.12
C ASN A 72 -9.45 -0.41 -13.80
N GLU A 73 -9.91 0.72 -14.34
CA GLU A 73 -11.28 0.83 -14.88
C GLU A 73 -11.34 0.82 -16.40
N THR A 74 -10.20 1.05 -17.09
CA THR A 74 -10.20 1.12 -18.56
C THR A 74 -10.19 -0.28 -19.19
N ASP A 75 -10.84 -0.45 -20.33
CA ASP A 75 -10.99 -1.74 -21.01
C ASP A 75 -9.68 -2.49 -21.24
N ARG A 76 -8.59 -1.76 -21.51
CA ARG A 76 -7.28 -2.36 -21.80
C ARG A 76 -6.46 -2.70 -20.57
N THR A 77 -6.82 -2.17 -19.38
CA THR A 77 -6.06 -2.35 -18.15
C THR A 77 -6.86 -2.95 -17.00
N ARG A 78 -8.19 -3.14 -17.17
CA ARG A 78 -9.09 -3.69 -16.15
C ARG A 78 -8.75 -5.12 -15.68
N HIS A 79 -7.86 -5.81 -16.39
CA HIS A 79 -7.32 -7.10 -15.96
C HIS A 79 -6.31 -6.97 -14.82
N LYS A 80 -5.97 -5.74 -14.40
CA LYS A 80 -5.00 -5.44 -13.35
C LYS A 80 -5.61 -4.67 -12.20
N ALA A 81 -5.08 -4.91 -11.00
CA ALA A 81 -5.28 -4.06 -9.84
C ALA A 81 -3.93 -3.66 -9.23
N TRP A 82 -3.90 -2.55 -8.51
CA TRP A 82 -2.70 -2.03 -7.86
C TRP A 82 -2.78 -2.18 -6.35
N LEU A 83 -1.80 -2.85 -5.76
CA LEU A 83 -1.52 -2.74 -4.33
C LEU A 83 -0.78 -1.41 -4.10
N TRP A 84 -1.31 -0.60 -3.20
CA TRP A 84 -0.76 0.73 -2.91
C TRP A 84 -0.78 1.03 -1.41
N GLY A 85 0.01 2.01 -0.99
CA GLY A 85 -0.05 2.58 0.35
C GLY A 85 0.31 1.60 1.47
N MET A 86 1.04 0.53 1.17
CA MET A 86 1.47 -0.47 2.16
C MET A 86 2.43 0.16 3.17
N TYR A 87 2.01 0.17 4.43
CA TYR A 87 2.83 0.63 5.54
C TYR A 87 2.54 -0.20 6.80
N VAL A 88 3.58 -0.53 7.54
CA VAL A 88 3.48 -1.21 8.84
C VAL A 88 4.36 -0.46 9.85
N ARG A 89 3.72 0.03 10.91
CA ARG A 89 4.40 0.72 12.01
C ARG A 89 5.50 -0.14 12.62
N PRO A 90 6.64 0.43 13.03
CA PRO A 90 7.73 -0.32 13.62
C PRO A 90 7.31 -1.30 14.72
N PRO A 91 6.44 -0.94 15.70
CA PRO A 91 6.01 -1.88 16.76
C PRO A 91 5.22 -3.10 16.24
N ALA A 92 4.56 -2.97 15.08
CA ALA A 92 3.78 -4.06 14.47
C ALA A 92 4.60 -4.94 13.49
N ARG A 93 5.87 -4.59 13.26
CA ARG A 93 6.76 -5.40 12.41
C ARG A 93 7.13 -6.71 13.10
N GLY A 94 7.36 -7.75 12.31
CA GLY A 94 7.66 -9.09 12.85
C GLY A 94 6.44 -9.87 13.38
N THR A 95 5.25 -9.27 13.48
CA THR A 95 4.02 -9.91 14.00
C THR A 95 3.25 -10.72 12.96
N GLY A 96 3.68 -10.71 11.70
CA GLY A 96 2.94 -11.30 10.58
C GLY A 96 1.92 -10.36 9.91
N LEU A 97 1.73 -9.12 10.44
CA LEU A 97 0.73 -8.19 9.93
C LEU A 97 0.93 -7.85 8.45
N ALA A 98 2.17 -7.63 8.01
CA ALA A 98 2.46 -7.37 6.60
C ALA A 98 1.98 -8.51 5.69
N ALA A 99 2.22 -9.77 6.08
CA ALA A 99 1.76 -10.93 5.32
C ALA A 99 0.23 -11.00 5.30
N SER A 100 -0.44 -10.76 6.44
CA SER A 100 -1.91 -10.75 6.51
C SER A 100 -2.52 -9.68 5.61
N LEU A 101 -1.95 -8.46 5.56
CA LEU A 101 -2.40 -7.39 4.68
C LEU A 101 -2.24 -7.78 3.20
N ILE A 102 -1.06 -8.27 2.80
CA ILE A 102 -0.81 -8.69 1.41
C ILE A 102 -1.75 -9.82 1.00
N THR A 103 -1.91 -10.85 1.86
CA THR A 103 -2.85 -11.95 1.61
C THR A 103 -4.27 -11.42 1.40
N GLY A 104 -4.76 -10.55 2.29
CA GLY A 104 -6.09 -9.99 2.16
C GLY A 104 -6.29 -9.16 0.89
N ILE A 105 -5.28 -8.44 0.42
CA ILE A 105 -5.31 -7.72 -0.87
C ILE A 105 -5.38 -8.70 -2.04
N VAL A 106 -4.56 -9.76 -2.04
CA VAL A 106 -4.55 -10.78 -3.10
C VAL A 106 -5.89 -11.53 -3.13
N ASP A 107 -6.43 -11.89 -1.96
CA ASP A 107 -7.71 -12.59 -1.86
C ASP A 107 -8.88 -11.73 -2.35
N GLU A 108 -8.89 -10.42 -2.06
CA GLU A 108 -9.90 -9.48 -2.60
C GLU A 108 -9.82 -9.36 -4.12
N ALA A 109 -8.63 -9.40 -4.69
CA ALA A 109 -8.41 -9.30 -6.14
C ALA A 109 -8.75 -10.59 -6.89
N ARG A 110 -8.69 -11.75 -6.20
CA ARG A 110 -8.89 -13.08 -6.80
C ARG A 110 -10.26 -13.20 -7.46
N GLY A 111 -10.27 -13.65 -8.71
CA GLY A 111 -11.48 -13.79 -9.52
C GLY A 111 -12.05 -12.48 -10.06
N LYS A 112 -11.44 -11.34 -9.73
CA LYS A 112 -11.84 -10.01 -10.23
C LYS A 112 -10.87 -9.47 -11.27
N VAL A 113 -9.58 -9.82 -11.15
CA VAL A 113 -8.52 -9.43 -12.09
C VAL A 113 -7.59 -10.61 -12.37
N GLU A 114 -6.72 -10.48 -13.36
CA GLU A 114 -5.73 -11.49 -13.74
C GLU A 114 -4.41 -11.31 -12.99
N GLU A 115 -4.11 -10.08 -12.54
CA GLU A 115 -2.89 -9.79 -11.79
C GLU A 115 -3.05 -8.61 -10.83
N VAL A 116 -2.28 -8.66 -9.73
CA VAL A 116 -2.05 -7.54 -8.81
C VAL A 116 -0.64 -7.03 -9.03
N VAL A 117 -0.51 -5.73 -9.27
CA VAL A 117 0.77 -5.06 -9.52
C VAL A 117 1.09 -4.11 -8.37
N LEU A 118 2.37 -3.92 -8.10
CA LEU A 118 2.86 -2.91 -7.16
C LEU A 118 4.19 -2.33 -7.66
N THR A 119 4.55 -1.17 -7.12
CA THR A 119 5.91 -0.64 -7.21
C THR A 119 6.53 -0.54 -5.82
N VAL A 120 7.82 -0.75 -5.74
CA VAL A 120 8.61 -0.66 -4.50
C VAL A 120 9.99 -0.09 -4.85
N GLY A 121 10.50 0.84 -4.03
CA GLY A 121 11.85 1.36 -4.24
C GLY A 121 12.87 0.23 -4.34
N ASP A 122 13.74 0.25 -5.36
CA ASP A 122 14.70 -0.82 -5.65
C ASP A 122 15.71 -1.04 -4.52
N HIS A 123 15.91 -0.03 -3.68
CA HIS A 123 16.75 -0.08 -2.48
C HIS A 123 16.05 -0.74 -1.26
N ASN A 124 14.74 -0.95 -1.30
CA ASN A 124 13.99 -1.53 -0.18
C ASN A 124 14.01 -3.06 -0.20
N ALA A 125 15.19 -3.64 0.08
CA ALA A 125 15.41 -5.08 0.03
C ALA A 125 14.44 -5.87 0.94
N ALA A 126 14.07 -5.33 2.09
CA ALA A 126 13.16 -6.00 3.03
C ALA A 126 11.74 -6.13 2.47
N ALA A 127 11.20 -5.07 1.87
CA ALA A 127 9.89 -5.10 1.23
C ALA A 127 9.90 -6.02 0.00
N ILE A 128 10.93 -5.93 -0.85
CA ILE A 128 11.09 -6.79 -2.03
C ILE A 128 11.11 -8.27 -1.62
N ALA A 129 11.91 -8.62 -0.59
CA ALA A 129 11.96 -10.00 -0.09
C ALA A 129 10.60 -10.46 0.45
N ARG A 130 9.85 -9.57 1.12
CA ARG A 130 8.49 -9.87 1.61
C ARG A 130 7.55 -10.14 0.44
N TYR A 131 7.49 -9.27 -0.57
CA TYR A 131 6.63 -9.47 -1.73
C TYR A 131 6.97 -10.76 -2.49
N ARG A 132 8.28 -11.04 -2.68
CA ARG A 132 8.71 -12.32 -3.28
C ARG A 132 8.24 -13.53 -2.48
N SER A 133 8.34 -13.50 -1.16
CA SER A 133 7.87 -14.60 -0.30
C SER A 133 6.35 -14.81 -0.35
N MET A 134 5.61 -13.80 -0.84
CA MET A 134 4.16 -13.85 -1.04
C MET A 134 3.75 -14.14 -2.49
N GLY A 135 4.71 -14.49 -3.36
CA GLY A 135 4.45 -14.91 -4.73
C GLY A 135 4.50 -13.78 -5.79
N PHE A 136 4.93 -12.57 -5.41
CA PHE A 136 5.16 -11.51 -6.39
C PHE A 136 6.50 -11.70 -7.10
N GLU A 137 6.51 -11.47 -8.40
CA GLU A 137 7.70 -11.53 -9.25
C GLU A 137 8.03 -10.15 -9.82
N ALA A 138 9.34 -9.84 -9.96
CA ALA A 138 9.77 -8.61 -10.59
C ALA A 138 9.45 -8.66 -12.09
N CYS A 139 8.86 -7.60 -12.61
CA CYS A 139 8.47 -7.51 -14.02
C CYS A 139 8.96 -6.24 -14.75
N GLY A 140 9.65 -5.35 -14.07
CA GLY A 140 10.23 -4.16 -14.68
C GLY A 140 10.87 -3.22 -13.66
N VAL A 141 11.61 -2.24 -14.15
CA VAL A 141 12.21 -1.15 -13.36
C VAL A 141 11.86 0.17 -14.00
N GLU A 142 11.35 1.10 -13.22
CA GLU A 142 11.19 2.50 -13.61
C GLU A 142 12.36 3.29 -13.04
N HIS A 143 13.27 3.73 -13.93
CA HIS A 143 14.39 4.57 -13.53
C HIS A 143 13.91 5.98 -13.21
N ARG A 144 14.42 6.55 -12.09
CA ARG A 144 14.06 7.89 -11.64
C ARG A 144 12.54 8.07 -11.44
N ALA A 145 11.88 7.03 -10.93
CA ALA A 145 10.43 7.02 -10.70
C ALA A 145 9.97 8.14 -9.75
N LEU A 146 10.78 8.43 -8.72
CA LEU A 146 10.52 9.50 -7.76
C LEU A 146 11.71 10.45 -7.67
N LYS A 147 11.42 11.72 -7.37
CA LYS A 147 12.43 12.69 -6.93
C LYS A 147 12.07 13.18 -5.53
N VAL A 148 12.95 12.91 -4.57
CA VAL A 148 12.80 13.33 -3.17
C VAL A 148 13.97 14.27 -2.83
N GLY A 149 13.70 15.56 -2.74
CA GLY A 149 14.76 16.57 -2.70
C GLY A 149 15.60 16.52 -3.97
N GLU A 150 16.91 16.30 -3.84
CA GLU A 150 17.83 16.16 -4.96
C GLU A 150 18.13 14.69 -5.33
N ILE A 151 17.50 13.73 -4.65
CA ILE A 151 17.74 12.30 -4.86
C ILE A 151 16.66 11.71 -5.77
N TYR A 152 17.09 10.91 -6.74
CA TYR A 152 16.20 10.10 -7.56
C TYR A 152 16.12 8.68 -7.02
N VAL A 153 14.90 8.14 -6.97
CA VAL A 153 14.62 6.76 -6.56
C VAL A 153 14.12 5.99 -7.77
N ASN A 154 14.65 4.79 -7.98
CA ASN A 154 14.11 3.86 -8.95
C ASN A 154 13.06 2.98 -8.29
N ASP A 155 12.01 2.63 -9.02
CA ASP A 155 10.99 1.69 -8.57
C ASP A 155 11.12 0.35 -9.30
N LEU A 156 11.14 -0.73 -8.53
CA LEU A 156 10.95 -2.08 -9.02
C LEU A 156 9.44 -2.35 -9.13
N MET A 157 8.98 -2.67 -10.33
CA MET A 157 7.62 -3.15 -10.55
C MET A 157 7.56 -4.64 -10.28
N MET A 158 6.58 -5.07 -9.50
CA MET A 158 6.35 -6.48 -9.19
C MET A 158 4.88 -6.84 -9.46
N SER A 159 4.63 -8.08 -9.89
CA SER A 159 3.27 -8.58 -10.12
C SER A 159 3.04 -9.96 -9.51
N PHE A 160 1.82 -10.17 -9.01
CA PHE A 160 1.28 -11.46 -8.64
C PHE A 160 0.23 -11.84 -9.68
N ARG A 161 0.39 -12.98 -10.36
CA ARG A 161 -0.55 -13.50 -11.35
C ARG A 161 -1.36 -14.65 -10.76
N PHE A 162 -2.66 -14.64 -11.05
CA PHE A 162 -3.59 -15.68 -10.60
C PHE A 162 -3.56 -16.90 -11.53
#